data_2071fa176536799b42ccb6957efd4366
#
_entry.id   2071fa176536799b42ccb6957efd4366
#
_cell.length_a   1.000
_cell.length_b   1.000
_cell.length_c   1.000
_cell.angle_alpha   90.00
_cell.angle_beta   90.00
_cell.angle_gamma   90.00
#
_symmetry.space_group_name_H-M   'P 1'
#
loop_
_entity.id
_entity.type
_entity.pdbx_description
1 polymer ?
#
loop_
_entity_poly.entity_id
_entity_poly.type
_entity_poly.pdbx_seq_one_letter_code
_entity_poly.pdbx_strand_id
1 'polypeptide(L)'
;NIFFGLGSIPLLDPDEPVYAETAREMIQFNDYLSPRIYNEYWFDKPPMYYWLVAGAIHVFGDGEFAARFPAALMAFLTVIMLYCSITRLFNERAGFWSALVLATSVQFFYLGKAAVTDTTLLFFLTGSLLCYLHKQYWLMYVCMALATVTKGPIGIVFPGAIIFLHILCTGQWQRLFKMHCLRGLLLYFFIAAPWYYLMYQVHGMEFINTFLGFHNLTRFTTPEHPTRVLWWYYFPVIILGLFPWTGLLLQSIKASITDSRSDD
;
A
#
# COMPACT_ATOMS: atom_id res chain seq x y z
N ASN A 1 -15.26 10.31 -9.96
CA ASN A 1 -14.39 11.49 -10.12
C ASN A 1 -12.88 11.23 -10.00
N ILE A 2 -12.43 10.05 -9.54
CA ILE A 2 -11.00 9.78 -9.31
C ILE A 2 -10.19 9.79 -10.63
N PHE A 3 -10.77 9.36 -11.75
CA PHE A 3 -10.12 9.37 -13.07
C PHE A 3 -10.22 10.70 -13.82
N PHE A 4 -11.03 11.63 -13.33
CA PHE A 4 -11.20 12.92 -14.01
C PHE A 4 -9.99 13.83 -13.79
N GLY A 5 -9.42 14.38 -14.87
CA GLY A 5 -8.32 15.33 -14.83
C GLY A 5 -6.96 14.76 -14.44
N LEU A 6 -6.71 13.43 -14.56
CA LEU A 6 -5.42 12.84 -14.21
C LEU A 6 -4.25 13.38 -15.06
N GLY A 7 -4.50 13.70 -16.33
CA GLY A 7 -3.50 14.26 -17.24
C GLY A 7 -3.57 15.78 -17.41
N SER A 8 -4.34 16.50 -16.57
CA SER A 8 -4.59 17.94 -16.79
C SER A 8 -3.53 18.87 -16.20
N ILE A 9 -2.69 18.36 -15.31
CA ILE A 9 -1.61 19.11 -14.65
C ILE A 9 -0.30 18.33 -14.75
N PRO A 10 0.86 19.00 -14.86
CA PRO A 10 2.17 18.35 -14.83
C PRO A 10 2.35 17.46 -13.61
N LEU A 11 3.28 16.51 -13.70
CA LEU A 11 3.66 15.68 -12.54
C LEU A 11 4.28 16.56 -11.45
N LEU A 12 3.90 16.29 -10.21
CA LEU A 12 4.32 17.09 -9.05
C LEU A 12 5.62 16.54 -8.45
N ASP A 13 6.64 17.44 -8.39
CA ASP A 13 7.90 17.15 -7.72
C ASP A 13 7.73 16.90 -6.20
N PRO A 14 8.61 16.08 -5.60
CA PRO A 14 9.68 15.29 -6.24
C PRO A 14 9.23 13.88 -6.66
N ASP A 15 8.12 13.37 -6.16
CA ASP A 15 7.81 11.94 -6.20
C ASP A 15 7.26 11.46 -7.55
N GLU A 16 6.26 12.14 -8.12
CA GLU A 16 5.58 11.64 -9.33
C GLU A 16 6.51 11.48 -10.54
N PRO A 17 7.43 12.45 -10.83
CA PRO A 17 8.36 12.30 -11.94
C PRO A 17 9.30 11.11 -11.78
N VAL A 18 9.72 10.79 -10.55
CA VAL A 18 10.61 9.65 -10.27
C VAL A 18 9.94 8.33 -10.68
N TYR A 19 8.67 8.13 -10.33
CA TYR A 19 7.95 6.91 -10.70
C TYR A 19 7.67 6.83 -12.21
N ALA A 20 7.31 7.94 -12.82
CA ALA A 20 7.03 8.01 -14.26
C ALA A 20 8.30 7.76 -15.08
N GLU A 21 9.42 8.43 -14.74
CA GLU A 21 10.69 8.29 -15.45
C GLU A 21 11.27 6.90 -15.31
N THR A 22 11.25 6.33 -14.09
CA THR A 22 11.71 4.95 -13.88
C THR A 22 10.94 3.95 -14.76
N ALA A 23 9.62 4.11 -14.87
CA ALA A 23 8.80 3.24 -15.73
C ALA A 23 9.09 3.47 -17.23
N ARG A 24 9.34 4.71 -17.64
CA ARG A 24 9.74 5.07 -19.01
C ARG A 24 11.08 4.42 -19.37
N GLU A 25 12.07 4.51 -18.50
CA GLU A 25 13.37 3.90 -18.72
C GLU A 25 13.30 2.36 -18.75
N MET A 26 12.43 1.71 -17.95
CA MET A 26 12.18 0.27 -18.08
C MET A 26 11.75 -0.10 -19.51
N ILE A 27 10.88 0.69 -20.13
CA ILE A 27 10.44 0.48 -21.51
C ILE A 27 11.59 0.78 -22.49
N GLN A 28 12.28 1.90 -22.32
CA GLN A 28 13.36 2.36 -23.20
C GLN A 28 14.51 1.34 -23.27
N PHE A 29 14.92 0.80 -22.13
CA PHE A 29 16.02 -0.18 -22.03
C PHE A 29 15.53 -1.63 -22.18
N ASN A 30 14.22 -1.87 -22.28
CA ASN A 30 13.61 -3.18 -22.26
C ASN A 30 14.09 -4.03 -21.05
N ASP A 31 14.29 -3.36 -19.91
CA ASP A 31 14.75 -3.94 -18.65
C ASP A 31 13.70 -3.69 -17.56
N TYR A 32 12.83 -4.68 -17.36
CA TYR A 32 11.77 -4.63 -16.34
C TYR A 32 12.22 -5.18 -14.98
N LEU A 33 13.48 -5.64 -14.88
CA LEU A 33 14.04 -6.15 -13.65
C LEU A 33 14.68 -5.04 -12.80
N SER A 34 15.56 -4.24 -13.41
CA SER A 34 16.41 -3.26 -12.73
C SER A 34 15.87 -1.85 -12.93
N PRO A 35 15.20 -1.26 -11.90
CA PRO A 35 14.75 0.12 -11.97
C PRO A 35 15.93 1.08 -12.22
N ARG A 36 15.69 2.11 -13.04
CA ARG A 36 16.67 3.16 -13.37
C ARG A 36 16.00 4.52 -13.36
N ILE A 37 16.80 5.54 -13.11
CA ILE A 37 16.42 6.95 -13.29
C ILE A 37 17.64 7.72 -13.82
N TYR A 38 17.49 8.47 -14.89
CA TYR A 38 18.57 9.19 -15.58
C TYR A 38 19.73 8.29 -16.01
N ASN A 39 19.39 7.08 -16.50
CA ASN A 39 20.30 6.00 -16.91
C ASN A 39 21.09 5.33 -15.76
N GLU A 40 20.88 5.71 -14.50
CA GLU A 40 21.53 5.10 -13.33
C GLU A 40 20.58 4.14 -12.62
N TYR A 41 21.11 3.08 -12.02
CA TYR A 41 20.30 2.14 -11.24
C TYR A 41 19.72 2.80 -10.01
N TRP A 42 18.40 2.55 -9.79
CA TRP A 42 17.64 3.17 -8.73
C TRP A 42 16.95 2.14 -7.83
N PHE A 43 17.52 1.89 -6.65
CA PHE A 43 17.08 0.85 -5.73
C PHE A 43 16.22 1.36 -4.58
N ASP A 44 15.38 2.38 -4.80
CA ASP A 44 14.55 2.95 -3.74
C ASP A 44 13.31 2.09 -3.45
N LYS A 45 12.61 1.62 -4.49
CA LYS A 45 11.38 0.83 -4.36
C LYS A 45 11.41 -0.43 -5.21
N PRO A 46 10.67 -1.50 -4.76
CA PRO A 46 10.42 -2.68 -5.60
C PRO A 46 9.56 -2.35 -6.81
N PRO A 47 9.50 -3.24 -7.83
CA PRO A 47 9.10 -2.88 -9.19
C PRO A 47 7.60 -2.79 -9.44
N MET A 48 6.72 -3.23 -8.53
CA MET A 48 5.29 -3.38 -8.79
C MET A 48 4.66 -2.12 -9.40
N TYR A 49 4.94 -0.96 -8.79
CA TYR A 49 4.33 0.29 -9.28
C TYR A 49 4.90 0.70 -10.64
N TYR A 50 6.21 0.55 -10.84
CA TYR A 50 6.85 0.80 -12.13
C TYR A 50 6.28 -0.08 -13.24
N TRP A 51 6.05 -1.37 -12.97
CA TRP A 51 5.40 -2.28 -13.93
C TRP A 51 3.98 -1.85 -14.27
N LEU A 52 3.21 -1.40 -13.28
CA LEU A 52 1.85 -0.89 -13.51
C LEU A 52 1.86 0.38 -14.37
N VAL A 53 2.79 1.31 -14.10
CA VAL A 53 2.94 2.54 -14.90
C VAL A 53 3.45 2.21 -16.31
N ALA A 54 4.44 1.33 -16.46
CA ALA A 54 4.91 0.89 -17.76
C ALA A 54 3.79 0.24 -18.59
N GLY A 55 2.97 -0.61 -17.94
CA GLY A 55 1.77 -1.19 -18.57
C GLY A 55 0.77 -0.12 -18.99
N ALA A 56 0.55 0.90 -18.19
CA ALA A 56 -0.33 2.03 -18.53
C ALA A 56 0.22 2.87 -19.69
N ILE A 57 1.55 3.10 -19.74
CA ILE A 57 2.21 3.78 -20.87
C ILE A 57 2.01 3.00 -22.17
N HIS A 58 2.12 1.68 -22.14
CA HIS A 58 1.86 0.85 -23.35
C HIS A 58 0.43 0.94 -23.85
N VAL A 59 -0.56 1.17 -22.96
CA VAL A 59 -1.97 1.23 -23.33
C VAL A 59 -2.42 2.63 -23.72
N PHE A 60 -2.00 3.65 -22.96
CA PHE A 60 -2.51 5.03 -23.09
C PHE A 60 -1.51 5.99 -23.74
N GLY A 61 -0.30 5.54 -24.01
CA GLY A 61 0.81 6.41 -24.42
C GLY A 61 1.52 7.03 -23.23
N ASP A 62 2.68 7.68 -23.52
CA ASP A 62 3.49 8.35 -22.51
C ASP A 62 2.89 9.70 -22.11
N GLY A 63 2.69 9.92 -20.82
CA GLY A 63 2.13 11.16 -20.29
C GLY A 63 1.63 11.03 -18.84
N GLU A 64 1.22 12.16 -18.29
CA GLU A 64 0.78 12.31 -16.90
C GLU A 64 -0.42 11.42 -16.57
N PHE A 65 -1.34 11.22 -17.53
CA PHE A 65 -2.48 10.33 -17.36
C PHE A 65 -2.02 8.89 -17.14
N ALA A 66 -1.10 8.39 -17.97
CA ALA A 66 -0.60 7.02 -17.87
C ALA A 66 0.15 6.80 -16.54
N ALA A 67 0.95 7.79 -16.11
CA ALA A 67 1.67 7.73 -14.84
C ALA A 67 0.73 7.62 -13.63
N ARG A 68 -0.40 8.36 -13.61
CA ARG A 68 -1.36 8.41 -12.51
C ARG A 68 -2.45 7.34 -12.56
N PHE A 69 -2.71 6.79 -13.75
CA PHE A 69 -3.79 5.82 -13.95
C PHE A 69 -3.72 4.61 -13.01
N PRO A 70 -2.55 3.97 -12.77
CA PRO A 70 -2.45 2.84 -11.86
C PRO A 70 -2.85 3.19 -10.42
N ALA A 71 -2.43 4.35 -9.92
CA ALA A 71 -2.81 4.79 -8.58
C ALA A 71 -4.32 5.01 -8.47
N ALA A 72 -4.93 5.67 -9.45
CA ALA A 72 -6.38 5.89 -9.51
C ALA A 72 -7.16 4.57 -9.61
N LEU A 73 -6.67 3.61 -10.41
CA LEU A 73 -7.28 2.29 -10.53
C LEU A 73 -7.22 1.52 -9.21
N MET A 74 -6.07 1.50 -8.53
CA MET A 74 -5.92 0.82 -7.24
C MET A 74 -6.77 1.47 -6.15
N ALA A 75 -6.87 2.81 -6.13
CA ALA A 75 -7.77 3.50 -5.22
C ALA A 75 -9.24 3.12 -5.50
N PHE A 76 -9.68 3.11 -6.75
CA PHE A 76 -11.04 2.71 -7.13
C PHE A 76 -11.33 1.26 -6.72
N LEU A 77 -10.42 0.34 -7.00
CA LEU A 77 -10.55 -1.06 -6.61
C LEU A 77 -10.57 -1.25 -5.08
N THR A 78 -9.84 -0.42 -4.33
CA THR A 78 -9.87 -0.43 -2.85
C THR A 78 -11.25 -0.07 -2.33
N VAL A 79 -11.91 0.95 -2.90
CA VAL A 79 -13.27 1.35 -2.51
C VAL A 79 -14.28 0.22 -2.79
N ILE A 80 -14.21 -0.41 -3.98
CA ILE A 80 -15.08 -1.55 -4.32
C ILE A 80 -14.83 -2.74 -3.39
N MET A 81 -13.57 -3.09 -3.18
CA MET A 81 -13.18 -4.19 -2.30
C MET A 81 -13.70 -3.98 -0.87
N LEU A 82 -13.56 -2.76 -0.33
CA LEU A 82 -14.06 -2.40 0.98
C LEU A 82 -15.59 -2.50 1.03
N TYR A 83 -16.30 -1.92 0.05
CA TYR A 83 -17.75 -2.03 -0.05
C TYR A 83 -18.21 -3.49 -0.02
N CYS A 84 -17.69 -4.32 -0.92
CA CYS A 84 -18.10 -5.72 -1.03
C CYS A 84 -17.78 -6.53 0.23
N SER A 85 -16.61 -6.27 0.85
CA SER A 85 -16.18 -7.00 2.05
C SER A 85 -17.01 -6.63 3.27
N ILE A 86 -17.21 -5.34 3.51
CA ILE A 86 -17.97 -4.86 4.67
C ILE A 86 -19.46 -5.21 4.54
N THR A 87 -20.01 -5.14 3.32
CA THR A 87 -21.38 -5.60 3.06
C THR A 87 -21.57 -7.08 3.44
N ARG A 88 -20.61 -7.93 3.11
CA ARG A 88 -20.66 -9.36 3.46
C ARG A 88 -20.43 -9.65 4.94
N LEU A 89 -19.61 -8.83 5.62
CA LEU A 89 -19.30 -9.02 7.05
C LEU A 89 -20.41 -8.49 7.95
N PHE A 90 -21.09 -7.44 7.54
CA PHE A 90 -22.08 -6.74 8.35
C PHE A 90 -23.42 -6.59 7.60
N ASN A 91 -23.54 -5.56 6.75
CA ASN A 91 -24.73 -5.26 5.96
C ASN A 91 -24.42 -4.21 4.88
N GLU A 92 -25.37 -4.00 3.95
CA GLU A 92 -25.22 -3.07 2.84
C GLU A 92 -25.01 -1.61 3.28
N ARG A 93 -25.68 -1.18 4.37
CA ARG A 93 -25.52 0.18 4.89
C ARG A 93 -24.11 0.43 5.41
N ALA A 94 -23.56 -0.53 6.16
CA ALA A 94 -22.19 -0.45 6.65
C ALA A 94 -21.18 -0.44 5.48
N GLY A 95 -21.39 -1.31 4.47
CA GLY A 95 -20.58 -1.33 3.27
C GLY A 95 -20.60 0.01 2.53
N PHE A 96 -21.79 0.56 2.30
CA PHE A 96 -21.96 1.85 1.61
C PHE A 96 -21.24 3.00 2.35
N TRP A 97 -21.48 3.14 3.65
CA TRP A 97 -20.86 4.22 4.42
C TRP A 97 -19.34 4.06 4.53
N SER A 98 -18.82 2.84 4.70
CA SER A 98 -17.38 2.60 4.72
C SER A 98 -16.72 2.99 3.41
N ALA A 99 -17.31 2.61 2.27
CA ALA A 99 -16.82 2.96 0.95
C ALA A 99 -16.92 4.47 0.67
N LEU A 100 -18.03 5.11 1.07
CA LEU A 100 -18.25 6.55 0.90
C LEU A 100 -17.23 7.35 1.72
N VAL A 101 -17.06 7.02 2.99
CA VAL A 101 -16.07 7.67 3.89
C VAL A 101 -14.68 7.59 3.29
N LEU A 102 -14.24 6.39 2.85
CA LEU A 102 -12.95 6.24 2.22
C LEU A 102 -12.83 7.06 0.94
N ALA A 103 -13.78 6.90 0.01
CA ALA A 103 -13.74 7.54 -1.32
C ALA A 103 -13.76 9.07 -1.28
N THR A 104 -14.29 9.65 -0.20
CA THR A 104 -14.45 11.12 -0.04
C THR A 104 -13.51 11.72 1.01
N SER A 105 -12.65 10.90 1.64
CA SER A 105 -11.58 11.39 2.52
C SER A 105 -10.51 12.11 1.70
N VAL A 106 -10.13 13.31 2.15
CA VAL A 106 -9.23 14.21 1.39
C VAL A 106 -7.91 13.53 1.04
N GLN A 107 -7.25 12.89 2.01
CA GLN A 107 -5.96 12.25 1.78
C GLN A 107 -6.06 11.07 0.80
N PHE A 108 -7.09 10.25 0.93
CA PHE A 108 -7.29 9.13 0.01
C PHE A 108 -7.56 9.62 -1.41
N PHE A 109 -8.39 10.65 -1.57
CA PHE A 109 -8.68 11.25 -2.87
C PHE A 109 -7.44 11.86 -3.51
N TYR A 110 -6.63 12.57 -2.72
CA TYR A 110 -5.36 13.15 -3.19
C TYR A 110 -4.38 12.07 -3.66
N LEU A 111 -4.11 11.08 -2.80
CA LEU A 111 -3.18 9.98 -3.14
C LEU A 111 -3.70 9.11 -4.30
N GLY A 112 -5.01 8.97 -4.44
CA GLY A 112 -5.62 8.28 -5.57
C GLY A 112 -5.42 8.98 -6.92
N LYS A 113 -4.99 10.25 -6.91
CA LYS A 113 -4.70 11.04 -8.13
C LYS A 113 -3.21 11.33 -8.29
N ALA A 114 -2.37 10.87 -7.40
CA ALA A 114 -0.93 11.05 -7.45
C ALA A 114 -0.23 9.79 -7.98
N ALA A 115 0.78 9.98 -8.82
CA ALA A 115 1.59 8.87 -9.35
C ALA A 115 2.58 8.36 -8.29
N VAL A 116 2.05 7.71 -7.25
CA VAL A 116 2.83 7.18 -6.12
C VAL A 116 2.42 5.75 -5.74
N THR A 117 3.27 5.04 -5.03
CA THR A 117 3.04 3.64 -4.63
C THR A 117 1.93 3.44 -3.59
N ASP A 118 1.49 4.51 -2.92
CA ASP A 118 0.73 4.43 -1.67
C ASP A 118 -0.65 3.78 -1.84
N THR A 119 -1.39 4.10 -2.90
CA THR A 119 -2.70 3.49 -3.15
C THR A 119 -2.58 2.02 -3.57
N THR A 120 -1.52 1.65 -4.29
CA THR A 120 -1.23 0.26 -4.63
C THR A 120 -0.89 -0.54 -3.37
N LEU A 121 -0.05 0.01 -2.51
CA LEU A 121 0.25 -0.58 -1.21
C LEU A 121 -1.01 -0.71 -0.36
N LEU A 122 -1.81 0.34 -0.25
CA LEU A 122 -3.06 0.36 0.51
C LEU A 122 -4.03 -0.71 0.03
N PHE A 123 -4.18 -0.89 -1.30
CA PHE A 123 -5.02 -1.93 -1.88
C PHE A 123 -4.62 -3.32 -1.39
N PHE A 124 -3.33 -3.67 -1.47
CA PHE A 124 -2.86 -4.98 -1.06
C PHE A 124 -2.86 -5.16 0.47
N LEU A 125 -2.50 -4.14 1.25
CA LEU A 125 -2.57 -4.20 2.71
C LEU A 125 -4.01 -4.38 3.18
N THR A 126 -4.94 -3.57 2.68
CA THR A 126 -6.37 -3.68 3.00
C THR A 126 -6.92 -5.03 2.55
N GLY A 127 -6.56 -5.48 1.34
CA GLY A 127 -6.92 -6.79 0.82
C GLY A 127 -6.46 -7.93 1.73
N SER A 128 -5.23 -7.87 2.24
CA SER A 128 -4.71 -8.90 3.15
C SER A 128 -5.51 -8.97 4.45
N LEU A 129 -5.85 -7.82 5.06
CA LEU A 129 -6.63 -7.77 6.29
C LEU A 129 -8.09 -8.22 6.08
N LEU A 130 -8.71 -7.81 4.98
CA LEU A 130 -10.06 -8.25 4.63
C LEU A 130 -10.10 -9.76 4.33
N CYS A 131 -9.11 -10.30 3.63
CA CYS A 131 -8.96 -11.73 3.41
C CYS A 131 -8.78 -12.50 4.73
N TYR A 132 -8.05 -11.95 5.70
CA TYR A 132 -7.96 -12.51 7.04
C TYR A 132 -9.33 -12.59 7.74
N LEU A 133 -10.11 -11.50 7.69
CA LEU A 133 -11.46 -11.46 8.27
C LEU A 133 -12.41 -12.46 7.60
N HIS A 134 -12.33 -12.60 6.27
CA HIS A 134 -13.10 -13.59 5.50
C HIS A 134 -12.55 -15.03 5.59
N LYS A 135 -11.46 -15.28 6.35
CA LYS A 135 -10.77 -16.56 6.47
C LYS A 135 -10.21 -17.10 5.15
N GLN A 136 -9.95 -16.22 4.19
CA GLN A 136 -9.34 -16.53 2.90
C GLN A 136 -7.81 -16.42 3.00
N TYR A 137 -7.20 -17.28 3.78
CA TYR A 137 -5.79 -17.14 4.18
C TYR A 137 -4.79 -17.22 3.02
N TRP A 138 -5.07 -18.02 1.99
CA TRP A 138 -4.20 -18.08 0.81
C TRP A 138 -4.11 -16.73 0.10
N LEU A 139 -5.26 -16.10 -0.12
CA LEU A 139 -5.33 -14.80 -0.77
C LEU A 139 -4.72 -13.70 0.11
N MET A 140 -4.81 -13.83 1.44
CA MET A 140 -4.12 -12.97 2.39
C MET A 140 -2.61 -12.97 2.15
N TYR A 141 -1.97 -14.15 2.02
CA TYR A 141 -0.52 -14.25 1.75
C TYR A 141 -0.15 -13.72 0.37
N VAL A 142 -0.99 -13.93 -0.65
CA VAL A 142 -0.81 -13.33 -1.98
C VAL A 142 -0.80 -11.80 -1.88
N CYS A 143 -1.78 -11.21 -1.19
CA CYS A 143 -1.83 -9.77 -0.99
C CYS A 143 -0.61 -9.24 -0.23
N MET A 144 -0.16 -9.93 0.84
CA MET A 144 1.07 -9.57 1.56
C MET A 144 2.30 -9.61 0.66
N ALA A 145 2.42 -10.63 -0.21
CA ALA A 145 3.52 -10.76 -1.16
C ALA A 145 3.53 -9.61 -2.18
N LEU A 146 2.38 -9.29 -2.77
CA LEU A 146 2.23 -8.19 -3.72
C LEU A 146 2.46 -6.82 -3.06
N ALA A 147 2.03 -6.64 -1.81
CA ALA A 147 2.37 -5.46 -1.02
C ALA A 147 3.90 -5.33 -0.81
N THR A 148 4.59 -6.46 -0.58
CA THR A 148 6.05 -6.48 -0.43
C THR A 148 6.75 -6.14 -1.74
N VAL A 149 6.27 -6.63 -2.88
CA VAL A 149 6.78 -6.24 -4.21
C VAL A 149 6.42 -4.78 -4.58
N THR A 150 5.50 -4.15 -3.82
CA THR A 150 5.14 -2.73 -4.00
C THR A 150 6.05 -1.78 -3.21
N LYS A 151 6.30 -2.05 -1.92
CA LYS A 151 7.02 -1.09 -1.04
C LYS A 151 8.00 -1.76 -0.06
N GLY A 152 8.35 -3.02 -0.28
CA GLY A 152 9.33 -3.73 0.56
C GLY A 152 8.72 -4.45 1.76
N PRO A 153 9.54 -4.74 2.81
CA PRO A 153 9.15 -5.60 3.94
C PRO A 153 7.89 -5.17 4.70
N ILE A 154 7.51 -3.90 4.62
CA ILE A 154 6.28 -3.37 5.23
C ILE A 154 5.02 -4.13 4.76
N GLY A 155 5.06 -4.70 3.56
CA GLY A 155 3.96 -5.47 2.97
C GLY A 155 3.57 -6.72 3.76
N ILE A 156 4.50 -7.34 4.48
CA ILE A 156 4.19 -8.47 5.37
C ILE A 156 4.22 -8.06 6.85
N VAL A 157 5.14 -7.18 7.24
CA VAL A 157 5.32 -6.78 8.65
C VAL A 157 4.08 -6.08 9.18
N PHE A 158 3.52 -5.14 8.43
CA PHE A 158 2.39 -4.34 8.89
C PHE A 158 1.10 -5.16 9.07
N PRO A 159 0.60 -5.91 8.07
CA PRO A 159 -0.58 -6.75 8.28
C PRO A 159 -0.30 -7.90 9.24
N GLY A 160 0.91 -8.46 9.26
CA GLY A 160 1.32 -9.50 10.20
C GLY A 160 1.24 -9.02 11.65
N ALA A 161 1.72 -7.80 11.93
CA ALA A 161 1.63 -7.19 13.26
C ALA A 161 0.17 -6.95 13.68
N ILE A 162 -0.67 -6.42 12.79
CA ILE A 162 -2.10 -6.19 13.07
C ILE A 162 -2.82 -7.51 13.37
N ILE A 163 -2.59 -8.54 12.56
CA ILE A 163 -3.20 -9.85 12.73
C ILE A 163 -2.72 -10.49 14.04
N PHE A 164 -1.44 -10.39 14.35
CA PHE A 164 -0.88 -10.90 15.60
C PHE A 164 -1.48 -10.19 16.81
N LEU A 165 -1.56 -8.86 16.81
CA LEU A 165 -2.20 -8.09 17.89
C LEU A 165 -3.69 -8.45 18.02
N HIS A 166 -4.41 -8.60 16.92
CA HIS A 166 -5.81 -9.04 16.96
C HIS A 166 -5.95 -10.42 17.61
N ILE A 167 -5.09 -11.39 17.27
CA ILE A 167 -5.11 -12.74 17.89
C ILE A 167 -4.76 -12.66 19.37
N LEU A 168 -3.79 -11.84 19.75
CA LEU A 168 -3.37 -11.63 21.12
C LEU A 168 -4.51 -11.05 21.97
N CYS A 169 -5.16 -9.96 21.48
CA CYS A 169 -6.25 -9.30 22.20
C CYS A 169 -7.51 -10.15 22.30
N THR A 170 -7.80 -10.99 21.29
CA THR A 170 -9.00 -11.84 21.28
C THR A 170 -8.78 -13.23 21.85
N GLY A 171 -7.54 -13.61 22.20
CA GLY A 171 -7.19 -14.94 22.69
C GLY A 171 -7.37 -16.08 21.68
N GLN A 172 -7.58 -15.76 20.38
CA GLN A 172 -7.96 -16.75 19.36
C GLN A 172 -6.74 -17.46 18.74
N TRP A 173 -5.85 -18.02 19.56
CA TRP A 173 -4.62 -18.69 19.13
C TRP A 173 -4.85 -19.83 18.13
N GLN A 174 -6.01 -20.48 18.18
CA GLN A 174 -6.36 -21.54 17.21
C GLN A 174 -6.42 -21.05 15.76
N ARG A 175 -6.59 -19.74 15.55
CA ARG A 175 -6.55 -19.17 14.18
C ARG A 175 -5.19 -19.35 13.52
N LEU A 176 -4.08 -19.31 14.26
CA LEU A 176 -2.73 -19.53 13.71
C LEU A 176 -2.61 -20.88 13.00
N PHE A 177 -3.19 -21.94 13.59
CA PHE A 177 -3.19 -23.26 12.96
C PHE A 177 -4.04 -23.31 11.69
N LYS A 178 -5.18 -22.60 11.68
CA LYS A 178 -6.08 -22.53 10.52
C LYS A 178 -5.50 -21.68 9.37
N MET A 179 -4.61 -20.75 9.68
CA MET A 179 -3.94 -19.90 8.70
C MET A 179 -2.87 -20.64 7.88
N HIS A 180 -2.54 -21.89 8.25
CA HIS A 180 -1.50 -22.69 7.57
C HIS A 180 -0.21 -21.89 7.36
N CYS A 181 0.30 -21.27 8.42
CA CYS A 181 1.39 -20.27 8.33
C CYS A 181 2.58 -20.73 7.50
N LEU A 182 3.04 -21.98 7.67
CA LEU A 182 4.19 -22.49 6.90
C LEU A 182 3.90 -22.51 5.39
N ARG A 183 2.77 -23.07 4.98
CA ARG A 183 2.38 -23.15 3.57
C ARG A 183 2.11 -21.74 3.00
N GLY A 184 1.49 -20.88 3.80
CA GLY A 184 1.23 -19.49 3.42
C GLY A 184 2.52 -18.69 3.23
N LEU A 185 3.52 -18.85 4.10
CA LEU A 185 4.84 -18.25 3.95
C LEU A 185 5.58 -18.79 2.72
N LEU A 186 5.46 -20.08 2.42
CA LEU A 186 6.03 -20.64 1.17
C LEU A 186 5.41 -19.97 -0.06
N LEU A 187 4.09 -19.78 -0.09
CA LEU A 187 3.41 -19.06 -1.18
C LEU A 187 3.86 -17.58 -1.25
N TYR A 188 3.98 -16.93 -0.10
CA TYR A 188 4.48 -15.56 -0.01
C TYR A 188 5.88 -15.44 -0.61
N PHE A 189 6.82 -16.30 -0.19
CA PHE A 189 8.18 -16.25 -0.73
C PHE A 189 8.23 -16.65 -2.20
N PHE A 190 7.40 -17.58 -2.64
CA PHE A 190 7.30 -17.94 -4.07
C PHE A 190 6.93 -16.74 -4.95
N ILE A 191 6.10 -15.83 -4.45
CA ILE A 191 5.67 -14.63 -5.19
C ILE A 191 6.66 -13.47 -5.00
N ALA A 192 7.07 -13.18 -3.76
CA ALA A 192 7.87 -12.01 -3.46
C ALA A 192 9.37 -12.21 -3.73
N ALA A 193 9.95 -13.37 -3.37
CA ALA A 193 11.38 -13.57 -3.42
C ALA A 193 12.03 -13.55 -4.82
N PRO A 194 11.37 -13.98 -5.92
CA PRO A 194 12.02 -14.04 -7.23
C PRO A 194 12.66 -12.73 -7.67
N TRP A 195 11.94 -11.60 -7.51
CA TRP A 195 12.51 -10.30 -7.90
C TRP A 195 13.73 -9.93 -7.05
N TYR A 196 13.66 -10.09 -5.73
CA TYR A 196 14.78 -9.79 -4.83
C TYR A 196 16.00 -10.67 -5.11
N TYR A 197 15.76 -11.94 -5.40
CA TYR A 197 16.81 -12.89 -5.75
C TYR A 197 17.50 -12.51 -7.06
N LEU A 198 16.74 -12.20 -8.11
CA LEU A 198 17.27 -11.78 -9.40
C LEU A 198 18.04 -10.45 -9.28
N MET A 199 17.53 -9.49 -8.54
CA MET A 199 18.23 -8.23 -8.27
C MET A 199 19.56 -8.45 -7.55
N TYR A 200 19.59 -9.38 -6.59
CA TYR A 200 20.83 -9.76 -5.92
C TYR A 200 21.81 -10.44 -6.88
N GLN A 201 21.35 -11.31 -7.78
CA GLN A 201 22.21 -11.96 -8.77
C GLN A 201 22.83 -10.95 -9.76
N VAL A 202 22.10 -9.91 -10.14
CA VAL A 202 22.56 -8.92 -11.12
C VAL A 202 23.42 -7.85 -10.46
N HIS A 203 23.00 -7.33 -9.30
CA HIS A 203 23.62 -6.15 -8.66
C HIS A 203 24.37 -6.47 -7.35
N GLY A 204 24.32 -7.72 -6.88
CA GLY A 204 25.08 -8.17 -5.71
C GLY A 204 24.74 -7.41 -4.41
N MET A 205 25.80 -7.16 -3.63
CA MET A 205 25.68 -6.49 -2.33
C MET A 205 25.33 -5.02 -2.42
N GLU A 206 25.54 -4.36 -3.55
CA GLU A 206 25.15 -2.97 -3.75
C GLU A 206 23.63 -2.80 -3.61
N PHE A 207 22.86 -3.66 -4.27
CA PHE A 207 21.40 -3.69 -4.12
C PHE A 207 20.99 -3.93 -2.67
N ILE A 208 21.59 -4.90 -1.99
CA ILE A 208 21.24 -5.22 -0.59
C ILE A 208 21.52 -4.03 0.35
N ASN A 209 22.71 -3.43 0.22
CA ASN A 209 23.10 -2.31 1.08
C ASN A 209 22.25 -1.07 0.84
N THR A 210 21.91 -0.77 -0.42
CA THR A 210 21.10 0.39 -0.78
C THR A 210 19.63 0.14 -0.42
N PHE A 211 19.05 -0.96 -0.90
CA PHE A 211 17.62 -1.21 -0.71
C PHE A 211 17.28 -1.59 0.73
N LEU A 212 17.87 -2.66 1.28
CA LEU A 212 17.56 -3.10 2.65
C LEU A 212 18.26 -2.24 3.71
N GLY A 213 19.52 -1.86 3.48
CA GLY A 213 20.29 -1.05 4.40
C GLY A 213 19.78 0.37 4.48
N PHE A 214 20.00 1.16 3.44
CA PHE A 214 19.69 2.59 3.45
C PHE A 214 18.19 2.88 3.38
N HIS A 215 17.49 2.39 2.35
CA HIS A 215 16.09 2.76 2.11
C HIS A 215 15.08 2.10 3.06
N ASN A 216 15.41 0.98 3.70
CA ASN A 216 14.51 0.34 4.66
C ASN A 216 14.98 0.49 6.10
N LEU A 217 16.19 0.01 6.45
CA LEU A 217 16.62 -0.01 7.84
C LEU A 217 17.04 1.37 8.35
N THR A 218 17.89 2.09 7.61
CA THR A 218 18.38 3.41 8.04
C THR A 218 17.23 4.43 8.09
N ARG A 219 16.37 4.48 7.06
CA ARG A 219 15.19 5.38 7.05
C ARG A 219 14.17 5.05 8.13
N PHE A 220 14.10 3.82 8.60
CA PHE A 220 13.24 3.45 9.72
C PHE A 220 13.81 3.92 11.07
N THR A 221 15.12 3.88 11.24
CA THR A 221 15.79 4.23 12.51
C THR A 221 16.22 5.70 12.59
N THR A 222 16.50 6.32 11.44
CA THR A 222 17.02 7.70 11.38
C THR A 222 16.18 8.50 10.39
N PRO A 223 15.53 9.59 10.84
CA PRO A 223 14.72 10.41 9.95
C PRO A 223 15.60 11.11 8.90
N GLU A 224 15.15 11.15 7.67
CA GLU A 224 15.86 11.79 6.54
C GLU A 224 16.04 13.31 6.77
N HIS A 225 15.10 13.93 7.48
CA HIS A 225 15.14 15.34 7.86
C HIS A 225 15.03 15.50 9.40
N PRO A 226 16.11 15.31 10.16
CA PRO A 226 16.07 15.31 11.63
C PRO A 226 15.48 16.58 12.25
N THR A 227 15.69 17.73 11.60
CA THR A 227 15.20 19.03 12.04
C THR A 227 13.69 19.24 11.89
N ARG A 228 13.00 18.34 11.16
CA ARG A 228 11.56 18.44 10.88
C ARG A 228 10.73 17.33 11.51
N VAL A 229 11.31 16.51 12.38
CA VAL A 229 10.60 15.44 13.07
C VAL A 229 9.74 16.02 14.17
N LEU A 230 8.45 16.06 13.92
CA LEU A 230 7.43 16.45 14.89
C LEU A 230 6.72 15.19 15.38
N TRP A 231 6.87 14.81 16.65
CA TRP A 231 6.24 13.62 17.22
C TRP A 231 4.69 13.65 17.08
N TRP A 232 4.10 14.85 17.00
CA TRP A 232 2.66 15.06 16.83
C TRP A 232 2.22 15.20 15.36
N TYR A 233 3.15 15.07 14.39
CA TYR A 233 2.89 15.26 12.95
C TYR A 233 1.69 14.45 12.43
N TYR A 234 1.55 13.21 12.89
CA TYR A 234 0.47 12.34 12.43
C TYR A 234 -0.92 12.74 12.92
N PHE A 235 -1.06 13.52 14.02
CA PHE A 235 -2.36 13.99 14.48
C PHE A 235 -3.05 14.91 13.46
N PRO A 236 -2.44 16.03 13.01
CA PRO A 236 -3.05 16.83 11.96
C PRO A 236 -3.23 16.09 10.65
N VAL A 237 -2.31 15.19 10.27
CA VAL A 237 -2.45 14.36 9.06
C VAL A 237 -3.71 13.50 9.12
N ILE A 238 -3.99 12.83 10.24
CA ILE A 238 -5.20 12.03 10.42
C ILE A 238 -6.45 12.94 10.40
N ILE A 239 -6.42 14.06 11.15
CA ILE A 239 -7.55 14.97 11.25
C ILE A 239 -7.92 15.58 9.90
N LEU A 240 -6.93 16.09 9.17
CA LEU A 240 -7.13 16.71 7.85
C LEU A 240 -7.36 15.67 6.77
N GLY A 241 -6.66 14.56 6.84
CA GLY A 241 -6.74 13.47 5.85
C GLY A 241 -8.10 12.78 5.83
N LEU A 242 -8.74 12.63 6.99
CA LEU A 242 -10.09 12.07 7.11
C LEU A 242 -11.20 13.10 6.87
N PHE A 243 -10.89 14.38 6.72
CA PHE A 243 -11.92 15.38 6.42
C PHE A 243 -12.75 14.96 5.18
N PRO A 244 -14.10 15.12 5.19
CA PRO A 244 -14.94 15.75 6.20
C PRO A 244 -15.39 14.82 7.36
N TRP A 245 -14.93 13.59 7.43
CA TRP A 245 -15.41 12.54 8.33
C TRP A 245 -14.73 12.51 9.71
N THR A 246 -13.82 13.42 9.98
CA THR A 246 -13.05 13.48 11.24
C THR A 246 -13.95 13.49 12.48
N GLY A 247 -15.10 14.19 12.42
CA GLY A 247 -16.07 14.20 13.52
C GLY A 247 -16.65 12.82 13.83
N LEU A 248 -16.90 11.99 12.81
CA LEU A 248 -17.38 10.63 12.97
C LEU A 248 -16.36 9.72 13.63
N LEU A 249 -15.06 9.91 13.33
CA LEU A 249 -13.99 9.17 13.99
C LEU A 249 -14.03 9.42 15.51
N LEU A 250 -14.12 10.67 15.93
CA LEU A 250 -14.18 11.03 17.35
C LEU A 250 -15.42 10.45 18.05
N GLN A 251 -16.58 10.49 17.38
CA GLN A 251 -17.82 9.89 17.89
C GLN A 251 -17.69 8.36 18.02
N SER A 252 -17.12 7.69 17.02
CA SER A 252 -16.92 6.23 17.03
C SER A 252 -15.99 5.79 18.17
N ILE A 253 -14.88 6.52 18.39
CA ILE A 253 -13.95 6.26 19.49
C ILE A 253 -14.69 6.42 20.83
N LYS A 254 -15.45 7.53 21.01
CA LYS A 254 -16.23 7.78 22.22
C LYS A 254 -17.26 6.67 22.48
N ALA A 255 -18.01 6.27 21.46
CA ALA A 255 -19.01 5.20 21.55
C ALA A 255 -18.36 3.87 21.98
N SER A 256 -17.27 3.47 21.33
CA SER A 256 -16.55 2.21 21.68
C SER A 256 -16.05 2.18 23.11
N ILE A 257 -15.58 3.33 23.64
CA ILE A 257 -15.13 3.43 25.04
C ILE A 257 -16.30 3.36 26.01
N THR A 258 -17.45 3.93 25.62
CA THR A 258 -18.65 3.98 26.47
C THR A 258 -19.34 2.60 26.54
N ASP A 259 -19.46 1.92 25.40
CA ASP A 259 -20.07 0.57 25.33
C ASP A 259 -19.22 -0.46 26.09
N SER A 260 -17.90 -0.38 26.01
CA SER A 260 -16.99 -1.23 26.79
C SER A 260 -17.13 -1.07 28.31
N ARG A 261 -17.65 0.09 28.78
CA ARG A 261 -17.91 0.34 30.22
C ARG A 261 -19.31 -0.09 30.68
N SER A 262 -20.22 -0.39 29.75
CA SER A 262 -21.57 -0.86 30.09
C SER A 262 -21.67 -2.38 30.21
N ASP A 263 -20.65 -3.09 29.79
CA ASP A 263 -20.57 -4.58 29.85
C ASP A 263 -19.79 -5.10 31.08
N ASP A 264 -19.25 -4.19 31.92
CA ASP A 264 -18.65 -4.46 33.25
C ASP A 264 -19.63 -4.09 34.38
#